data_65a07f5ea1853b2f16b7ab132f4880bb
#
_entry.id   65a07f5ea1853b2f16b7ab132f4880bb
#
_cell.length_a   1.000
_cell.length_b   1.000
_cell.length_c   1.000
_cell.angle_alpha   90.00
_cell.angle_beta   90.00
_cell.angle_gamma   90.00
#
_symmetry.space_group_name_H-M   'P 1'
#
loop_
_entity.id
_entity.type
_entity.pdbx_description
1 polymer ?
#
loop_
_entity_poly.entity_id
_entity_poly.type
_entity_poly.pdbx_seq_one_letter_code
_entity_poly.pdbx_strand_id
1 'polypeptide(L)'
;MTHLLLDITSATIDWSRAQFALTAIYHWLFVPLTLGLAVIMGIAETCYYRTNKPFWKDVARFWQKLFGINFAMGVATGIILEFEFGTNWSNYSWFVGDIFGAPLAIEGILAFFMESTFVAVMFFGWNKVSRGFHLASTWLTGLGATISAWWILVANSWMQYPVGQSFNPNTMRFEMTSFMDVALSPFAINKFTHTVTSSWIVGAAFVVAVSCWYLYKKREHKLAISSIKIGATVGLVATLLAAMTGDNSAYKVAQVQPMKLAAMEALYNGGESEGLTVIAAVNPFKQADFEEEKEPAMRIAFPNALSFLATRSMNGYVPGVNDILNGYTKSDGTKEPSVDEKIARGKKAIQALKTFREYNIPESISILQENMKYFGYGYIKDKKDLVPSIPICFYAFRVMVGLGCLFILFFGVCLFFVYKKDIQRYTWFLLAALAMIPLAYIASESGWIVAEIGRQPWTIQDLLPVNAAVSDIEAGSVATTFFIFLALFTTMLAVEINIMVKQIKKGPEYEKVDTNTL
;
A
#
# COMPACT_ATOMS: atom_id res chain seq x y z
N MET A 1 2.29 -28.77 -14.09
CA MET A 1 1.64 -29.38 -12.91
C MET A 1 2.62 -29.79 -11.80
N THR A 2 3.88 -29.94 -12.11
CA THR A 2 4.96 -30.24 -11.15
C THR A 2 5.52 -29.02 -10.44
N HIS A 3 5.08 -27.79 -10.81
CA HIS A 3 5.69 -26.53 -10.38
C HIS A 3 5.65 -26.25 -8.88
N LEU A 4 4.60 -26.67 -8.16
CA LEU A 4 4.53 -26.54 -6.70
C LEU A 4 5.51 -27.44 -5.93
N LEU A 5 6.23 -28.31 -6.64
CA LEU A 5 7.13 -29.30 -6.06
C LEU A 5 8.58 -29.14 -6.55
N LEU A 6 8.87 -28.09 -7.34
CA LEU A 6 10.20 -27.80 -7.87
C LEU A 6 11.07 -27.10 -6.82
N ASP A 7 12.36 -27.43 -6.81
CA ASP A 7 13.35 -26.76 -5.96
C ASP A 7 13.96 -25.58 -6.77
N ILE A 8 13.29 -24.42 -6.70
CA ILE A 8 13.72 -23.20 -7.39
C ILE A 8 14.97 -22.64 -6.70
N THR A 9 15.93 -22.14 -7.47
CA THR A 9 17.17 -21.60 -6.92
C THR A 9 16.93 -20.37 -6.06
N SER A 10 17.69 -20.21 -4.98
CA SER A 10 17.63 -19.02 -4.13
C SER A 10 17.86 -17.73 -4.92
N ALA A 11 18.76 -17.75 -5.90
CA ALA A 11 19.05 -16.61 -6.77
C ALA A 11 17.82 -16.18 -7.60
N THR A 12 17.04 -17.12 -8.17
CA THR A 12 15.79 -16.79 -8.88
C THR A 12 14.77 -16.14 -7.95
N ILE A 13 14.63 -16.68 -6.73
CA ILE A 13 13.73 -16.14 -5.71
C ILE A 13 14.12 -14.70 -5.35
N ASP A 14 15.40 -14.45 -5.09
CA ASP A 14 15.89 -13.14 -4.65
C ASP A 14 15.73 -12.09 -5.78
N TRP A 15 16.06 -12.43 -7.02
CA TRP A 15 15.87 -11.52 -8.15
C TRP A 15 14.39 -11.25 -8.45
N SER A 16 13.52 -12.25 -8.37
CA SER A 16 12.08 -12.06 -8.57
C SER A 16 11.47 -11.16 -7.48
N ARG A 17 11.88 -11.32 -6.23
CA ARG A 17 11.49 -10.42 -5.13
C ARG A 17 12.01 -9.00 -5.34
N ALA A 18 13.28 -8.86 -5.73
CA ALA A 18 13.89 -7.56 -5.98
C ALA A 18 13.19 -6.82 -7.12
N GLN A 19 12.88 -7.52 -8.22
CA GLN A 19 12.18 -6.93 -9.37
C GLN A 19 10.77 -6.49 -9.01
N PHE A 20 10.00 -7.33 -8.32
CA PHE A 20 8.66 -6.96 -7.87
C PHE A 20 8.69 -5.74 -6.93
N ALA A 21 9.62 -5.74 -5.97
CA ALA A 21 9.80 -4.60 -5.06
C ALA A 21 10.17 -3.32 -5.81
N LEU A 22 11.08 -3.41 -6.79
CA LEU A 22 11.46 -2.29 -7.64
C LEU A 22 10.23 -1.70 -8.36
N THR A 23 9.48 -2.54 -9.06
CA THR A 23 8.32 -2.12 -9.85
C THR A 23 7.23 -1.54 -8.94
N ALA A 24 6.94 -2.18 -7.80
CA ALA A 24 5.96 -1.72 -6.84
C ALA A 24 6.32 -0.35 -6.24
N ILE A 25 7.59 -0.13 -5.83
CA ILE A 25 8.08 1.14 -5.30
C ILE A 25 7.93 2.25 -6.36
N TYR A 26 8.41 2.02 -7.60
CA TYR A 26 8.27 3.04 -8.64
C TYR A 26 6.81 3.32 -8.99
N HIS A 27 5.97 2.30 -9.11
CA HIS A 27 4.55 2.49 -9.35
C HIS A 27 3.90 3.32 -8.24
N TRP A 28 4.25 3.05 -6.99
CA TRP A 28 3.73 3.77 -5.83
C TRP A 28 4.21 5.23 -5.72
N LEU A 29 5.24 5.65 -6.46
CA LEU A 29 5.57 7.07 -6.57
C LEU A 29 4.51 7.86 -7.36
N PHE A 30 3.76 7.22 -8.25
CA PHE A 30 2.77 7.87 -9.10
C PHE A 30 1.34 7.77 -8.57
N VAL A 31 0.96 6.61 -8.03
CA VAL A 31 -0.42 6.32 -7.58
C VAL A 31 -0.93 7.29 -6.51
N PRO A 32 -0.23 7.55 -5.40
CA PRO A 32 -0.73 8.43 -4.34
C PRO A 32 -0.97 9.86 -4.82
N LEU A 33 -0.09 10.37 -5.68
CA LEU A 33 -0.25 11.72 -6.23
C LEU A 33 -1.47 11.79 -7.16
N THR A 34 -1.70 10.76 -7.98
CA THR A 34 -2.92 10.64 -8.81
C THR A 34 -4.18 10.71 -7.97
N LEU A 35 -4.31 9.85 -6.95
CA LEU A 35 -5.50 9.80 -6.08
C LEU A 35 -5.72 11.11 -5.31
N GLY A 36 -4.65 11.71 -4.81
CA GLY A 36 -4.72 12.96 -4.06
C GLY A 36 -5.07 14.16 -4.94
N LEU A 37 -4.44 14.29 -6.10
CA LEU A 37 -4.74 15.39 -7.04
C LEU A 37 -6.16 15.27 -7.61
N ALA A 38 -6.67 14.05 -7.84
CA ALA A 38 -8.04 13.83 -8.32
C ALA A 38 -9.08 14.50 -7.40
N VAL A 39 -8.93 14.36 -6.09
CA VAL A 39 -9.83 15.01 -5.11
C VAL A 39 -9.69 16.52 -5.15
N ILE A 40 -8.46 17.03 -5.17
CA ILE A 40 -8.21 18.48 -5.11
C ILE A 40 -8.68 19.20 -6.37
N MET A 41 -8.42 18.64 -7.56
CA MET A 41 -8.91 19.20 -8.82
C MET A 41 -10.44 19.10 -8.92
N GLY A 42 -11.05 18.01 -8.46
CA GLY A 42 -12.50 17.86 -8.40
C GLY A 42 -13.16 18.89 -7.50
N ILE A 43 -12.58 19.20 -6.33
CA ILE A 43 -13.05 20.30 -5.45
C ILE A 43 -12.92 21.64 -6.14
N ALA A 44 -11.78 21.94 -6.78
CA ALA A 44 -11.56 23.21 -7.48
C ALA A 44 -12.59 23.40 -8.63
N GLU A 45 -12.84 22.34 -9.41
CA GLU A 45 -13.84 22.39 -10.48
C GLU A 45 -15.28 22.46 -9.94
N THR A 46 -15.58 21.84 -8.81
CA THR A 46 -16.86 22.00 -8.11
C THR A 46 -17.06 23.47 -7.68
N CYS A 47 -16.01 24.14 -7.24
CA CYS A 47 -16.06 25.57 -6.95
C CYS A 47 -16.32 26.41 -8.21
N TYR A 48 -15.74 26.02 -9.36
CA TYR A 48 -16.05 26.65 -10.64
C TYR A 48 -17.53 26.47 -11.03
N TYR A 49 -18.03 25.24 -10.97
CA TYR A 49 -19.41 24.93 -11.31
C TYR A 49 -20.42 25.72 -10.46
N ARG A 50 -20.18 25.81 -9.14
CA ARG A 50 -21.08 26.49 -8.20
C ARG A 50 -21.01 28.03 -8.26
N THR A 51 -19.81 28.59 -8.49
CA THR A 51 -19.59 30.05 -8.39
C THR A 51 -19.55 30.73 -9.75
N ASN A 52 -19.38 29.99 -10.82
CA ASN A 52 -19.21 30.48 -12.19
C ASN A 52 -18.03 31.46 -12.38
N LYS A 53 -17.06 31.45 -11.46
CA LYS A 53 -15.89 32.34 -11.52
C LYS A 53 -14.78 31.72 -12.36
N PRO A 54 -14.32 32.38 -13.46
CA PRO A 54 -13.24 31.86 -14.33
C PRO A 54 -11.97 31.45 -13.57
N PHE A 55 -11.66 32.18 -12.53
CA PHE A 55 -10.52 31.87 -11.64
C PHE A 55 -10.49 30.39 -11.19
N TRP A 56 -11.63 29.81 -10.81
CA TRP A 56 -11.69 28.43 -10.37
C TRP A 56 -11.49 27.42 -11.52
N LYS A 57 -11.89 27.82 -12.74
CA LYS A 57 -11.57 27.06 -13.95
C LYS A 57 -10.06 26.99 -14.17
N ASP A 58 -9.35 28.12 -14.03
CA ASP A 58 -7.91 28.17 -14.19
C ASP A 58 -7.17 27.38 -13.12
N VAL A 59 -7.65 27.42 -11.85
CA VAL A 59 -7.12 26.58 -10.76
C VAL A 59 -7.30 25.09 -11.08
N ALA A 60 -8.50 24.66 -11.51
CA ALA A 60 -8.76 23.28 -11.86
C ALA A 60 -7.87 22.82 -13.03
N ARG A 61 -7.78 23.61 -14.10
CA ARG A 61 -6.93 23.30 -15.27
C ARG A 61 -5.46 23.18 -14.92
N PHE A 62 -4.97 24.02 -14.00
CA PHE A 62 -3.58 23.93 -13.55
C PHE A 62 -3.30 22.59 -12.86
N TRP A 63 -4.12 22.20 -11.90
CA TRP A 63 -3.94 20.92 -11.21
C TRP A 63 -4.22 19.71 -12.11
N GLN A 64 -5.17 19.78 -13.04
CA GLN A 64 -5.43 18.74 -14.05
C GLN A 64 -4.20 18.49 -14.94
N LYS A 65 -3.46 19.54 -15.35
CA LYS A 65 -2.23 19.36 -16.13
C LYS A 65 -1.20 18.53 -15.37
N LEU A 66 -0.99 18.84 -14.09
CA LEU A 66 -0.05 18.09 -13.25
C LEU A 66 -0.54 16.67 -12.98
N PHE A 67 -1.83 16.50 -12.74
CA PHE A 67 -2.47 15.18 -12.66
C PHE A 67 -2.19 14.34 -13.91
N GLY A 68 -2.39 14.89 -15.11
CA GLY A 68 -2.24 14.14 -16.35
C GLY A 68 -0.80 13.69 -16.63
N ILE A 69 0.20 14.50 -16.27
CA ILE A 69 1.61 14.12 -16.38
C ILE A 69 1.89 12.89 -15.50
N ASN A 70 1.48 12.95 -14.24
CA ASN A 70 1.68 11.88 -13.27
C ASN A 70 0.85 10.63 -13.61
N PHE A 71 -0.41 10.81 -14.00
CA PHE A 71 -1.33 9.72 -14.35
C PHE A 71 -0.79 8.83 -15.48
N ALA A 72 -0.22 9.44 -16.52
CA ALA A 72 0.36 8.68 -17.63
C ALA A 72 1.51 7.75 -17.19
N MET A 73 2.34 8.21 -16.26
CA MET A 73 3.42 7.39 -15.70
C MET A 73 2.88 6.28 -14.78
N GLY A 74 1.85 6.59 -14.00
CA GLY A 74 1.18 5.60 -13.15
C GLY A 74 0.58 4.45 -13.96
N VAL A 75 -0.13 4.74 -15.04
CA VAL A 75 -0.69 3.71 -15.94
C VAL A 75 0.39 2.84 -16.54
N ALA A 76 1.48 3.43 -17.07
CA ALA A 76 2.55 2.67 -17.70
C ALA A 76 3.24 1.70 -16.72
N THR A 77 3.53 2.15 -15.50
CA THR A 77 4.16 1.30 -14.47
C THR A 77 3.21 0.25 -13.90
N GLY A 78 1.90 0.56 -13.80
CA GLY A 78 0.88 -0.38 -13.36
C GLY A 78 0.73 -1.57 -14.30
N ILE A 79 0.67 -1.34 -15.60
CA ILE A 79 0.61 -2.40 -16.62
C ILE A 79 1.82 -3.34 -16.50
N ILE A 80 3.01 -2.80 -16.28
CA ILE A 80 4.22 -3.62 -16.11
C ILE A 80 4.12 -4.48 -14.84
N LEU A 81 3.62 -3.92 -13.74
CA LEU A 81 3.44 -4.65 -12.49
C LEU A 81 2.46 -5.82 -12.64
N GLU A 82 1.37 -5.64 -13.38
CA GLU A 82 0.42 -6.72 -13.68
C GLU A 82 1.06 -7.84 -14.50
N PHE A 83 1.87 -7.52 -15.50
CA PHE A 83 2.58 -8.53 -16.29
C PHE A 83 3.55 -9.38 -15.46
N GLU A 84 4.12 -8.85 -14.38
CA GLU A 84 5.03 -9.60 -13.51
C GLU A 84 4.35 -10.80 -12.84
N PHE A 85 3.04 -10.76 -12.59
CA PHE A 85 2.30 -11.91 -12.08
C PHE A 85 2.28 -13.10 -13.05
N GLY A 86 2.29 -12.84 -14.35
CA GLY A 86 2.38 -13.88 -15.38
C GLY A 86 3.81 -14.35 -15.67
N THR A 87 4.79 -13.47 -15.53
CA THR A 87 6.19 -13.76 -15.85
C THR A 87 6.96 -14.34 -14.68
N ASN A 88 7.10 -13.59 -13.60
CA ASN A 88 7.95 -13.95 -12.47
C ASN A 88 7.23 -14.74 -11.37
N TRP A 89 5.89 -14.70 -11.34
CA TRP A 89 5.05 -15.25 -10.29
C TRP A 89 3.98 -16.21 -10.84
N SER A 90 4.29 -16.97 -11.89
CA SER A 90 3.33 -17.85 -12.57
C SER A 90 2.79 -18.95 -11.67
N ASN A 91 3.59 -19.48 -10.72
CA ASN A 91 3.12 -20.49 -9.77
C ASN A 91 2.08 -19.89 -8.81
N TYR A 92 2.28 -18.64 -8.35
CA TYR A 92 1.28 -17.91 -7.60
C TYR A 92 0.00 -17.74 -8.43
N SER A 93 0.11 -17.21 -9.64
CA SER A 93 -1.05 -16.96 -10.52
C SER A 93 -1.84 -18.24 -10.81
N TRP A 94 -1.16 -19.37 -10.98
CA TRP A 94 -1.80 -20.68 -11.10
C TRP A 94 -2.52 -21.09 -9.82
N PHE A 95 -1.87 -20.95 -8.68
CA PHE A 95 -2.37 -21.42 -7.38
C PHE A 95 -3.63 -20.69 -6.91
N VAL A 96 -3.75 -19.40 -7.22
CA VAL A 96 -4.91 -18.56 -6.83
C VAL A 96 -6.02 -18.51 -7.87
N GLY A 97 -5.73 -18.84 -9.13
CA GLY A 97 -6.72 -18.95 -10.20
C GLY A 97 -7.65 -17.75 -10.34
N ASP A 98 -8.93 -17.98 -10.21
CA ASP A 98 -10.01 -17.00 -10.36
C ASP A 98 -10.11 -15.98 -9.20
N ILE A 99 -9.59 -16.31 -8.02
CA ILE A 99 -9.60 -15.43 -6.85
C ILE A 99 -8.79 -14.16 -7.10
N PHE A 100 -7.68 -14.27 -7.82
CA PHE A 100 -6.86 -13.13 -8.22
C PHE A 100 -7.32 -12.57 -9.58
N GLY A 101 -7.68 -13.44 -10.52
CA GLY A 101 -8.07 -13.06 -11.87
C GLY A 101 -9.38 -12.27 -11.94
N ALA A 102 -10.37 -12.56 -11.09
CA ALA A 102 -11.65 -11.85 -11.12
C ALA A 102 -11.52 -10.37 -10.68
N PRO A 103 -10.85 -10.00 -9.57
CA PRO A 103 -10.58 -8.60 -9.24
C PRO A 103 -9.85 -7.85 -10.36
N LEU A 104 -8.79 -8.42 -10.94
CA LEU A 104 -8.03 -7.78 -12.02
C LEU A 104 -8.86 -7.60 -13.30
N ALA A 105 -9.68 -8.60 -13.67
CA ALA A 105 -10.57 -8.49 -14.83
C ALA A 105 -11.60 -7.36 -14.64
N ILE A 106 -12.19 -7.23 -13.44
CA ILE A 106 -13.13 -6.17 -13.13
C ILE A 106 -12.42 -4.81 -13.13
N GLU A 107 -11.20 -4.73 -12.60
CA GLU A 107 -10.37 -3.53 -12.67
C GLU A 107 -10.17 -3.09 -14.11
N GLY A 108 -9.68 -3.97 -14.97
CA GLY A 108 -9.45 -3.69 -16.39
C GLY A 108 -10.72 -3.23 -17.12
N ILE A 109 -11.84 -3.92 -16.92
CA ILE A 109 -13.10 -3.61 -17.60
C ILE A 109 -13.74 -2.33 -17.04
N LEU A 110 -13.86 -2.19 -15.75
CA LEU A 110 -14.65 -1.13 -15.13
C LEU A 110 -13.84 0.13 -14.87
N ALA A 111 -12.69 -0.01 -14.21
CA ALA A 111 -11.87 1.13 -13.83
C ALA A 111 -11.13 1.72 -15.04
N PHE A 112 -10.38 0.93 -15.78
CA PHE A 112 -9.58 1.40 -16.90
C PHE A 112 -10.42 2.00 -18.05
N PHE A 113 -11.54 1.38 -18.42
CA PHE A 113 -12.43 1.96 -19.43
C PHE A 113 -13.09 3.25 -18.95
N MET A 114 -13.46 3.33 -17.67
CA MET A 114 -14.02 4.56 -17.10
C MET A 114 -12.96 5.67 -17.10
N GLU A 115 -11.76 5.39 -16.66
CA GLU A 115 -10.63 6.34 -16.66
C GLU A 115 -10.32 6.83 -18.06
N SER A 116 -10.09 5.95 -19.01
CA SER A 116 -9.70 6.31 -20.39
C SER A 116 -10.76 7.15 -21.09
N THR A 117 -12.06 6.85 -20.84
CA THR A 117 -13.17 7.61 -21.41
C THR A 117 -13.27 9.01 -20.83
N PHE A 118 -13.29 9.12 -19.50
CA PHE A 118 -13.54 10.41 -18.84
C PHE A 118 -12.30 11.30 -18.76
N VAL A 119 -11.09 10.74 -18.74
CA VAL A 119 -9.85 11.49 -18.85
C VAL A 119 -9.80 12.31 -20.15
N ALA A 120 -10.23 11.73 -21.27
CA ALA A 120 -10.27 12.45 -22.54
C ALA A 120 -11.26 13.63 -22.49
N VAL A 121 -12.43 13.45 -21.90
CA VAL A 121 -13.40 14.54 -21.70
C VAL A 121 -12.85 15.61 -20.75
N MET A 122 -12.22 15.20 -19.66
CA MET A 122 -11.62 16.09 -18.67
C MET A 122 -10.55 17.02 -19.28
N PHE A 123 -9.71 16.51 -20.20
CA PHE A 123 -8.68 17.34 -20.83
C PHE A 123 -9.17 18.15 -22.01
N PHE A 124 -10.01 17.57 -22.85
CA PHE A 124 -10.40 18.16 -24.14
C PHE A 124 -11.84 18.69 -24.19
N GLY A 125 -12.61 18.49 -23.13
CA GLY A 125 -14.05 18.81 -23.07
C GLY A 125 -14.40 20.22 -22.63
N TRP A 126 -13.47 21.01 -22.06
CA TRP A 126 -13.74 22.31 -21.39
C TRP A 126 -14.71 23.24 -22.11
N ASN A 127 -14.60 23.33 -23.44
CA ASN A 127 -15.44 24.20 -24.27
C ASN A 127 -16.34 23.39 -25.26
N LYS A 128 -16.39 22.06 -25.11
CA LYS A 128 -17.12 21.17 -26.02
C LYS A 128 -18.34 20.51 -25.39
N VAL A 129 -18.36 20.40 -24.06
CA VAL A 129 -19.46 19.76 -23.33
C VAL A 129 -20.02 20.72 -22.29
N SER A 130 -21.20 20.40 -21.75
CA SER A 130 -21.77 21.19 -20.66
C SER A 130 -20.88 21.16 -19.41
N ARG A 131 -20.89 22.24 -18.63
CA ARG A 131 -20.10 22.35 -17.39
C ARG A 131 -20.40 21.24 -16.38
N GLY A 132 -21.66 20.82 -16.29
CA GLY A 132 -22.04 19.71 -15.40
C GLY A 132 -21.48 18.38 -15.86
N PHE A 133 -21.50 18.11 -17.16
CA PHE A 133 -20.91 16.89 -17.71
C PHE A 133 -19.37 16.88 -17.59
N HIS A 134 -18.72 18.04 -17.77
CA HIS A 134 -17.28 18.16 -17.57
C HIS A 134 -16.89 17.89 -16.10
N LEU A 135 -17.60 18.51 -15.15
CA LEU A 135 -17.41 18.24 -13.72
C LEU A 135 -17.61 16.77 -13.36
N ALA A 136 -18.68 16.16 -13.90
CA ALA A 136 -18.93 14.74 -13.72
C ALA A 136 -17.75 13.89 -14.27
N SER A 137 -17.22 14.25 -15.43
CA SER A 137 -16.07 13.55 -16.03
C SER A 137 -14.81 13.66 -15.17
N THR A 138 -14.55 14.81 -14.56
CA THR A 138 -13.43 15.00 -13.64
C THR A 138 -13.56 14.11 -12.39
N TRP A 139 -14.75 14.06 -11.78
CA TRP A 139 -15.00 13.18 -10.64
C TRP A 139 -15.00 11.70 -11.03
N LEU A 140 -15.51 11.34 -12.20
CA LEU A 140 -15.52 9.95 -12.69
C LEU A 140 -14.10 9.46 -13.04
N THR A 141 -13.22 10.34 -13.53
CA THR A 141 -11.79 10.00 -13.69
C THR A 141 -11.16 9.67 -12.33
N GLY A 142 -11.37 10.50 -11.31
CA GLY A 142 -10.86 10.23 -9.96
C GLY A 142 -11.51 9.01 -9.30
N LEU A 143 -12.78 8.76 -9.57
CA LEU A 143 -13.49 7.56 -9.10
C LEU A 143 -12.94 6.31 -9.79
N GLY A 144 -12.62 6.36 -11.09
CA GLY A 144 -11.98 5.27 -11.82
C GLY A 144 -10.68 4.84 -11.17
N ALA A 145 -9.77 5.80 -10.93
CA ALA A 145 -8.51 5.55 -10.23
C ALA A 145 -8.74 4.97 -8.81
N THR A 146 -9.78 5.42 -8.12
CA THR A 146 -10.13 4.91 -6.80
C THR A 146 -10.68 3.48 -6.85
N ILE A 147 -11.48 3.13 -7.87
CA ILE A 147 -12.00 1.78 -8.10
C ILE A 147 -10.87 0.83 -8.53
N SER A 148 -9.92 1.30 -9.36
CA SER A 148 -8.71 0.53 -9.67
C SER A 148 -7.95 0.19 -8.39
N ALA A 149 -7.68 1.18 -7.53
CA ALA A 149 -7.06 0.94 -6.23
C ALA A 149 -7.87 -0.03 -5.35
N TRP A 150 -9.20 -0.04 -5.41
CA TRP A 150 -10.04 -1.01 -4.69
C TRP A 150 -9.71 -2.44 -5.10
N TRP A 151 -9.74 -2.76 -6.38
CA TRP A 151 -9.59 -4.13 -6.86
C TRP A 151 -8.22 -4.70 -6.63
N ILE A 152 -7.15 -3.92 -6.87
CA ILE A 152 -5.79 -4.40 -6.57
C ILE A 152 -5.56 -4.57 -5.06
N LEU A 153 -6.19 -3.73 -4.23
CA LEU A 153 -6.11 -3.86 -2.77
C LEU A 153 -6.96 -5.00 -2.22
N VAL A 154 -8.06 -5.38 -2.88
CA VAL A 154 -8.80 -6.61 -2.59
C VAL A 154 -7.90 -7.82 -2.80
N ALA A 155 -7.22 -7.91 -3.95
CA ALA A 155 -6.30 -8.99 -4.25
C ALA A 155 -5.13 -9.04 -3.24
N ASN A 156 -4.48 -7.91 -2.96
CA ASN A 156 -3.40 -7.82 -1.98
C ASN A 156 -3.86 -8.14 -0.55
N SER A 157 -5.09 -7.76 -0.18
CA SER A 157 -5.67 -8.08 1.13
C SER A 157 -5.94 -9.56 1.28
N TRP A 158 -6.45 -10.20 0.24
CA TRP A 158 -6.68 -11.64 0.23
C TRP A 158 -5.36 -12.42 0.40
N MET A 159 -4.27 -11.97 -0.21
CA MET A 159 -2.95 -12.59 0.00
C MET A 159 -2.51 -12.56 1.48
N GLN A 160 -2.95 -11.59 2.25
CA GLN A 160 -2.60 -11.43 3.67
C GLN A 160 -3.64 -12.04 4.63
N TYR A 161 -4.88 -12.18 4.18
CA TYR A 161 -5.98 -12.80 4.90
C TYR A 161 -6.89 -13.55 3.91
N PRO A 162 -6.51 -14.79 3.52
CA PRO A 162 -7.24 -15.58 2.54
C PRO A 162 -8.59 -16.04 3.10
N VAL A 163 -9.68 -15.60 2.45
CA VAL A 163 -11.06 -15.93 2.79
C VAL A 163 -11.90 -16.16 1.53
N GLY A 164 -13.04 -16.85 1.64
CA GLY A 164 -13.96 -17.06 0.53
C GLY A 164 -13.47 -18.00 -0.55
N GLN A 165 -12.58 -18.96 -0.19
CA GLN A 165 -12.00 -19.95 -1.11
C GLN A 165 -12.04 -21.35 -0.53
N SER A 166 -11.88 -22.35 -1.44
CA SER A 166 -11.59 -23.73 -1.08
C SER A 166 -10.48 -24.29 -1.98
N PHE A 167 -9.68 -25.21 -1.45
CA PHE A 167 -8.65 -25.88 -2.24
C PHE A 167 -9.26 -27.06 -3.00
N ASN A 168 -9.04 -27.10 -4.32
CA ASN A 168 -9.45 -28.22 -5.17
C ASN A 168 -8.23 -29.13 -5.45
N PRO A 169 -8.18 -30.36 -4.90
CA PRO A 169 -7.03 -31.26 -5.08
C PRO A 169 -6.88 -31.76 -6.51
N ASN A 170 -7.95 -31.76 -7.31
CA ASN A 170 -7.90 -32.22 -8.72
C ASN A 170 -7.21 -31.18 -9.61
N THR A 171 -7.47 -29.90 -9.39
CA THR A 171 -6.85 -28.78 -10.12
C THR A 171 -5.59 -28.27 -9.46
N MET A 172 -5.31 -28.65 -8.21
CA MET A 172 -4.19 -28.19 -7.35
C MET A 172 -4.14 -26.68 -7.17
N ARG A 173 -5.30 -26.04 -7.06
CA ARG A 173 -5.40 -24.59 -6.86
C ARG A 173 -6.56 -24.26 -5.93
N PHE A 174 -6.52 -23.05 -5.41
CA PHE A 174 -7.67 -22.48 -4.73
C PHE A 174 -8.70 -22.01 -5.75
N GLU A 175 -9.96 -22.25 -5.45
CA GLU A 175 -11.11 -21.82 -6.23
C GLU A 175 -12.00 -20.94 -5.37
N MET A 176 -12.56 -19.89 -5.97
CA MET A 176 -13.41 -18.94 -5.26
C MET A 176 -14.77 -19.57 -4.92
N THR A 177 -15.12 -19.56 -3.64
CA THR A 177 -16.43 -20.04 -3.16
C THR A 177 -17.39 -18.90 -2.86
N SER A 178 -16.87 -17.71 -2.52
CA SER A 178 -17.68 -16.55 -2.23
C SER A 178 -16.97 -15.27 -2.70
N PHE A 179 -17.45 -14.70 -3.79
CA PHE A 179 -16.92 -13.43 -4.31
C PHE A 179 -17.09 -12.27 -3.30
N MET A 180 -18.23 -12.24 -2.57
CA MET A 180 -18.49 -11.16 -1.61
C MET A 180 -17.54 -11.22 -0.41
N ASP A 181 -17.18 -12.42 0.07
CA ASP A 181 -16.23 -12.58 1.17
C ASP A 181 -14.83 -12.14 0.76
N VAL A 182 -14.45 -12.34 -0.51
CA VAL A 182 -13.18 -11.83 -1.07
C VAL A 182 -13.25 -10.31 -1.22
N ALA A 183 -14.25 -9.80 -1.96
CA ALA A 183 -14.32 -8.40 -2.33
C ALA A 183 -14.61 -7.47 -1.15
N LEU A 184 -15.49 -7.87 -0.22
CA LEU A 184 -15.95 -7.04 0.90
C LEU A 184 -15.39 -7.51 2.25
N SER A 185 -14.27 -8.22 2.25
CA SER A 185 -13.65 -8.62 3.53
C SER A 185 -13.35 -7.38 4.37
N PRO A 186 -13.59 -7.43 5.70
CA PRO A 186 -13.29 -6.30 6.58
C PRO A 186 -11.81 -5.91 6.54
N PHE A 187 -10.92 -6.83 6.16
CA PHE A 187 -9.50 -6.58 5.97
C PHE A 187 -9.24 -5.75 4.70
N ALA A 188 -9.91 -6.09 3.58
CA ALA A 188 -9.82 -5.34 2.33
C ALA A 188 -10.36 -3.92 2.46
N ILE A 189 -11.53 -3.75 3.09
CA ILE A 189 -12.13 -2.43 3.34
C ILE A 189 -11.19 -1.54 4.15
N ASN A 190 -10.61 -2.08 5.23
CA ASN A 190 -9.69 -1.31 6.06
C ASN A 190 -8.41 -0.93 5.32
N LYS A 191 -7.82 -1.87 4.59
CA LYS A 191 -6.60 -1.64 3.81
C LYS A 191 -6.83 -0.59 2.73
N PHE A 192 -7.93 -0.69 2.00
CA PHE A 192 -8.32 0.30 1.00
C PHE A 192 -8.49 1.70 1.60
N THR A 193 -9.27 1.83 2.67
CA THR A 193 -9.52 3.14 3.26
C THR A 193 -8.24 3.77 3.80
N HIS A 194 -7.35 2.98 4.44
CA HIS A 194 -6.06 3.46 4.91
C HIS A 194 -5.15 3.90 3.75
N THR A 195 -5.06 3.11 2.69
CA THR A 195 -4.21 3.38 1.52
C THR A 195 -4.69 4.60 0.74
N VAL A 196 -6.00 4.74 0.51
CA VAL A 196 -6.55 5.90 -0.20
C VAL A 196 -6.40 7.19 0.61
N THR A 197 -6.67 7.15 1.92
CA THR A 197 -6.48 8.33 2.77
C THR A 197 -5.01 8.75 2.87
N SER A 198 -4.07 7.80 2.93
CA SER A 198 -2.63 8.10 2.87
C SER A 198 -2.22 8.72 1.53
N SER A 199 -2.82 8.29 0.43
CA SER A 199 -2.61 8.88 -0.90
C SER A 199 -3.10 10.33 -0.98
N TRP A 200 -4.23 10.65 -0.33
CA TRP A 200 -4.70 12.04 -0.25
C TRP A 200 -3.75 12.94 0.54
N ILE A 201 -3.03 12.41 1.53
CA ILE A 201 -1.97 13.14 2.25
C ILE A 201 -0.85 13.55 1.28
N VAL A 202 -0.40 12.63 0.41
CA VAL A 202 0.65 12.90 -0.58
C VAL A 202 0.20 14.01 -1.54
N GLY A 203 -0.99 13.91 -2.12
CA GLY A 203 -1.53 14.96 -3.00
C GLY A 203 -1.71 16.30 -2.30
N ALA A 204 -2.19 16.30 -1.06
CA ALA A 204 -2.35 17.51 -0.25
C ALA A 204 -1.00 18.17 0.06
N ALA A 205 0.00 17.40 0.46
CA ALA A 205 1.35 17.88 0.72
C ALA A 205 1.98 18.50 -0.54
N PHE A 206 1.81 17.84 -1.70
CA PHE A 206 2.27 18.33 -2.98
C PHE A 206 1.61 19.69 -3.33
N VAL A 207 0.29 19.78 -3.24
CA VAL A 207 -0.45 21.01 -3.55
C VAL A 207 -0.09 22.15 -2.62
N VAL A 208 0.02 21.90 -1.31
CA VAL A 208 0.44 22.91 -0.34
C VAL A 208 1.86 23.36 -0.60
N ALA A 209 2.79 22.43 -0.87
CA ALA A 209 4.20 22.76 -1.14
C ALA A 209 4.38 23.60 -2.40
N VAL A 210 3.76 23.22 -3.53
CA VAL A 210 3.81 24.00 -4.78
C VAL A 210 3.21 25.39 -4.57
N SER A 211 2.11 25.49 -3.83
CA SER A 211 1.47 26.77 -3.52
C SER A 211 2.33 27.64 -2.60
N CYS A 212 2.99 27.05 -1.60
CA CYS A 212 3.97 27.75 -0.76
C CYS A 212 5.18 28.24 -1.57
N TRP A 213 5.61 27.46 -2.57
CA TRP A 213 6.67 27.91 -3.48
C TRP A 213 6.25 29.13 -4.29
N TYR A 214 5.00 29.19 -4.80
CA TYR A 214 4.48 30.39 -5.46
C TYR A 214 4.47 31.62 -4.54
N LEU A 215 4.02 31.47 -3.29
CA LEU A 215 4.05 32.54 -2.30
C LEU A 215 5.48 33.01 -2.00
N TYR A 216 6.43 32.06 -1.84
CA TYR A 216 7.84 32.38 -1.64
C TYR A 216 8.43 33.17 -2.83
N LYS A 217 8.05 32.80 -4.06
CA LYS A 217 8.45 33.52 -5.29
C LYS A 217 7.62 34.78 -5.55
N LYS A 218 6.67 35.14 -4.68
CA LYS A 218 5.74 36.29 -4.82
C LYS A 218 4.95 36.24 -6.14
N ARG A 219 4.53 35.00 -6.55
CA ARG A 219 3.77 34.76 -7.76
C ARG A 219 2.45 34.05 -7.43
N GLU A 220 1.46 34.19 -8.31
CA GLU A 220 0.20 33.42 -8.28
C GLU A 220 -0.50 33.42 -6.91
N HIS A 221 -0.48 34.56 -6.22
CA HIS A 221 -0.93 34.68 -4.84
C HIS A 221 -2.34 34.11 -4.60
N LYS A 222 -3.32 34.49 -5.45
CA LYS A 222 -4.71 34.08 -5.29
C LYS A 222 -4.88 32.57 -5.49
N LEU A 223 -4.23 32.00 -6.52
CA LEU A 223 -4.20 30.56 -6.76
C LEU A 223 -3.56 29.84 -5.58
N ALA A 224 -2.40 30.31 -5.13
CA ALA A 224 -1.65 29.70 -4.04
C ALA A 224 -2.47 29.64 -2.74
N ILE A 225 -3.03 30.76 -2.30
CA ILE A 225 -3.85 30.80 -1.08
C ILE A 225 -5.08 29.90 -1.19
N SER A 226 -5.76 29.91 -2.35
CA SER A 226 -6.94 29.06 -2.57
C SER A 226 -6.58 27.57 -2.56
N SER A 227 -5.48 27.21 -3.22
CA SER A 227 -4.99 25.83 -3.26
C SER A 227 -4.49 25.35 -1.89
N ILE A 228 -3.81 26.22 -1.10
CA ILE A 228 -3.42 25.88 0.28
C ILE A 228 -4.66 25.60 1.14
N LYS A 229 -5.72 26.40 1.03
CA LYS A 229 -6.94 26.16 1.79
C LYS A 229 -7.56 24.80 1.47
N ILE A 230 -7.68 24.45 0.20
CA ILE A 230 -8.20 23.15 -0.22
C ILE A 230 -7.24 22.05 0.21
N GLY A 231 -5.96 22.13 -0.18
CA GLY A 231 -4.96 21.09 0.08
C GLY A 231 -4.76 20.84 1.57
N ALA A 232 -4.60 21.87 2.39
CA ALA A 232 -4.41 21.70 3.83
C ALA A 232 -5.66 21.15 4.54
N THR A 233 -6.87 21.50 4.08
CA THR A 233 -8.10 20.91 4.63
C THR A 233 -8.22 19.45 4.27
N VAL A 234 -8.02 19.09 3.00
CA VAL A 234 -8.01 17.68 2.56
C VAL A 234 -6.92 16.91 3.29
N GLY A 235 -5.72 17.47 3.40
CA GLY A 235 -4.60 16.84 4.08
C GLY A 235 -4.85 16.57 5.57
N LEU A 236 -5.41 17.53 6.30
CA LEU A 236 -5.73 17.34 7.72
C LEU A 236 -6.80 16.26 7.91
N VAL A 237 -7.89 16.32 7.14
CA VAL A 237 -8.95 15.30 7.20
C VAL A 237 -8.40 13.93 6.83
N ALA A 238 -7.62 13.85 5.76
CA ALA A 238 -7.00 12.60 5.31
C ALA A 238 -6.05 12.01 6.37
N THR A 239 -5.25 12.84 7.04
CA THR A 239 -4.31 12.36 8.07
C THR A 239 -5.04 11.85 9.31
N LEU A 240 -6.12 12.51 9.73
CA LEU A 240 -6.96 12.03 10.83
C LEU A 240 -7.64 10.70 10.49
N LEU A 241 -8.17 10.57 9.26
CA LEU A 241 -8.75 9.31 8.78
C LEU A 241 -7.69 8.20 8.66
N ALA A 242 -6.48 8.54 8.19
CA ALA A 242 -5.37 7.59 8.12
C ALA A 242 -4.93 7.11 9.51
N ALA A 243 -4.95 7.97 10.53
CA ALA A 243 -4.69 7.57 11.91
C ALA A 243 -5.75 6.60 12.44
N MET A 244 -7.04 6.89 12.22
CA MET A 244 -8.15 6.01 12.64
C MET A 244 -8.12 4.65 11.92
N THR A 245 -7.91 4.65 10.62
CA THR A 245 -7.81 3.40 9.84
C THR A 245 -6.53 2.64 10.13
N GLY A 246 -5.44 3.33 10.48
CA GLY A 246 -4.18 2.76 10.91
C GLY A 246 -4.29 2.01 12.23
N ASP A 247 -4.99 2.57 13.23
CA ASP A 247 -5.31 1.88 14.48
C ASP A 247 -6.10 0.59 14.23
N ASN A 248 -7.13 0.66 13.39
CA ASN A 248 -7.90 -0.53 13.03
C ASN A 248 -7.06 -1.55 12.21
N SER A 249 -6.13 -1.07 11.38
CA SER A 249 -5.19 -1.93 10.63
C SER A 249 -4.27 -2.70 11.58
N ALA A 250 -3.70 -2.03 12.58
CA ALA A 250 -2.84 -2.67 13.57
C ALA A 250 -3.58 -3.71 14.39
N TYR A 251 -4.83 -3.42 14.80
CA TYR A 251 -5.70 -4.39 15.46
C TYR A 251 -5.92 -5.64 14.61
N LYS A 252 -6.25 -5.48 13.32
CA LYS A 252 -6.46 -6.61 12.41
C LYS A 252 -5.18 -7.41 12.15
N VAL A 253 -4.04 -6.73 12.00
CA VAL A 253 -2.73 -7.39 11.88
C VAL A 253 -2.43 -8.24 13.11
N ALA A 254 -2.74 -7.75 14.33
CA ALA A 254 -2.58 -8.53 15.55
C ALA A 254 -3.37 -9.85 15.53
N GLN A 255 -4.57 -9.85 14.94
CA GLN A 255 -5.44 -11.03 14.87
C GLN A 255 -5.01 -12.04 13.81
N VAL A 256 -4.54 -11.58 12.63
CA VAL A 256 -4.31 -12.46 11.49
C VAL A 256 -2.83 -12.66 11.13
N GLN A 257 -1.97 -11.74 11.53
CA GLN A 257 -0.53 -11.77 11.23
C GLN A 257 0.30 -11.41 12.48
N PRO A 258 0.19 -12.17 13.58
CA PRO A 258 0.85 -11.82 14.85
C PRO A 258 2.37 -11.69 14.72
N MET A 259 3.04 -12.49 13.87
CA MET A 259 4.48 -12.38 13.61
C MET A 259 4.84 -11.02 13.01
N LYS A 260 4.00 -10.47 12.13
CA LYS A 260 4.20 -9.11 11.59
C LYS A 260 4.14 -8.07 12.70
N LEU A 261 3.15 -8.15 13.60
CA LEU A 261 3.05 -7.24 14.73
C LEU A 261 4.26 -7.35 15.65
N ALA A 262 4.68 -8.56 15.99
CA ALA A 262 5.86 -8.79 16.82
C ALA A 262 7.13 -8.19 16.20
N ALA A 263 7.30 -8.35 14.87
CA ALA A 263 8.42 -7.75 14.14
C ALA A 263 8.35 -6.21 14.08
N MET A 264 7.16 -5.64 13.87
CA MET A 264 6.96 -4.18 13.87
C MET A 264 7.30 -3.55 15.22
N GLU A 265 7.05 -4.28 16.31
CA GLU A 265 7.29 -3.80 17.67
C GLU A 265 8.65 -4.22 18.23
N ALA A 266 9.42 -5.05 17.51
CA ALA A 266 10.60 -5.75 18.02
C ALA A 266 10.30 -6.44 19.37
N LEU A 267 9.11 -7.05 19.44
CA LEU A 267 8.62 -7.77 20.60
C LEU A 267 9.12 -9.21 20.53
N TYR A 268 10.18 -9.52 21.28
CA TYR A 268 10.81 -10.84 21.23
C TYR A 268 10.02 -11.86 22.06
N ASN A 269 9.66 -11.48 23.28
CA ASN A 269 8.80 -12.23 24.16
C ASN A 269 7.52 -11.46 24.39
N GLY A 270 6.40 -12.13 24.40
CA GLY A 270 5.10 -11.52 24.63
C GLY A 270 4.74 -11.42 26.10
N GLY A 271 3.68 -10.70 26.36
CA GLY A 271 3.19 -10.50 27.70
C GLY A 271 1.80 -9.85 27.78
N GLU A 272 1.32 -9.72 28.98
CA GLU A 272 0.16 -8.87 29.31
C GLU A 272 0.62 -7.43 29.57
N SER A 273 -0.25 -6.48 29.29
CA SER A 273 0.04 -5.04 29.55
C SER A 273 1.25 -4.50 28.77
N GLU A 274 1.49 -5.02 27.56
CA GLU A 274 2.62 -4.62 26.74
C GLU A 274 2.57 -3.16 26.30
N GLY A 275 3.72 -2.50 26.37
CA GLY A 275 3.89 -1.11 25.98
C GLY A 275 4.14 -0.97 24.48
N LEU A 276 3.50 0.05 23.86
CA LEU A 276 3.78 0.44 22.48
C LEU A 276 5.14 1.15 22.42
N THR A 277 6.10 0.56 21.75
CA THR A 277 7.46 1.10 21.63
C THR A 277 7.47 2.34 20.74
N VAL A 278 7.93 3.47 21.24
CA VAL A 278 8.10 4.72 20.47
C VAL A 278 9.50 4.80 19.87
N ILE A 279 10.52 4.57 20.70
CA ILE A 279 11.93 4.60 20.32
C ILE A 279 12.61 3.39 20.95
N ALA A 280 13.42 2.72 20.16
CA ALA A 280 14.37 1.71 20.63
C ALA A 280 15.53 1.59 19.65
N ALA A 281 16.66 1.07 20.11
CA ALA A 281 17.83 0.82 19.26
C ALA A 281 17.83 -0.65 18.81
N VAL A 282 17.53 -0.86 17.53
CA VAL A 282 17.67 -2.14 16.83
C VAL A 282 18.73 -1.96 15.75
N ASN A 283 19.67 -2.91 15.61
CA ASN A 283 20.71 -2.78 14.58
C ASN A 283 20.07 -2.83 13.18
N PRO A 284 20.13 -1.76 12.38
CA PRO A 284 19.44 -1.69 11.09
C PRO A 284 20.08 -2.57 9.99
N PHE A 285 21.33 -3.00 10.19
CA PHE A 285 22.11 -3.75 9.20
C PHE A 285 22.18 -5.26 9.49
N LYS A 286 21.57 -5.71 10.56
CA LYS A 286 21.63 -7.10 11.01
C LYS A 286 20.25 -7.53 11.53
N GLN A 287 19.87 -8.77 11.25
CA GLN A 287 18.68 -9.34 11.89
C GLN A 287 18.83 -9.27 13.42
N ALA A 288 17.79 -8.83 14.09
CA ALA A 288 17.79 -8.74 15.54
C ALA A 288 17.90 -10.14 16.17
N ASP A 289 18.66 -10.22 17.25
CA ASP A 289 18.84 -11.45 18.02
C ASP A 289 17.68 -11.62 19.00
N PHE A 290 16.66 -12.34 18.58
CA PHE A 290 15.47 -12.61 19.39
C PHE A 290 15.60 -13.89 20.23
N GLU A 291 16.59 -14.77 19.93
CA GLU A 291 16.82 -16.01 20.66
C GLU A 291 17.45 -15.80 22.03
N GLU A 292 18.26 -14.76 22.18
CA GLU A 292 18.89 -14.41 23.45
C GLU A 292 17.92 -13.76 24.45
N GLU A 293 16.62 -13.66 24.14
CA GLU A 293 15.57 -13.07 24.99
C GLU A 293 15.84 -11.62 25.44
N LYS A 294 16.72 -10.91 24.72
CA LYS A 294 17.07 -9.53 25.04
C LYS A 294 16.11 -8.56 24.35
N GLU A 295 15.51 -7.69 25.15
CA GLU A 295 14.78 -6.56 24.62
C GLU A 295 15.68 -5.59 23.85
N PRO A 296 15.13 -4.81 22.87
CA PRO A 296 15.88 -3.76 22.21
C PRO A 296 16.43 -2.75 23.23
N ALA A 297 17.68 -2.32 23.02
CA ALA A 297 18.31 -1.33 23.88
C ALA A 297 17.60 0.03 23.82
N MET A 298 17.70 0.81 24.90
CA MET A 298 17.10 2.16 25.00
C MET A 298 15.62 2.22 24.63
N ARG A 299 14.84 1.21 25.02
CA ARG A 299 13.39 1.15 24.73
C ARG A 299 12.64 2.21 25.55
N ILE A 300 11.95 3.10 24.85
CA ILE A 300 10.95 4.03 25.40
C ILE A 300 9.60 3.62 24.85
N ALA A 301 8.65 3.30 25.71
CA ALA A 301 7.34 2.81 25.32
C ALA A 301 6.20 3.47 26.12
N PHE A 302 5.03 3.61 25.48
CA PHE A 302 3.81 3.97 26.20
C PHE A 302 3.24 2.72 26.89
N PRO A 303 3.09 2.70 28.21
CA PRO A 303 2.62 1.53 28.94
C PRO A 303 1.23 1.07 28.45
N ASN A 304 1.01 -0.23 28.38
CA ASN A 304 -0.25 -0.91 28.03
C ASN A 304 -0.82 -0.58 26.63
N ALA A 305 -0.20 0.34 25.90
CA ALA A 305 -0.75 0.84 24.64
C ALA A 305 -0.69 -0.21 23.52
N LEU A 306 0.32 -1.09 23.50
CA LEU A 306 0.38 -2.19 22.53
C LEU A 306 -0.69 -3.25 22.83
N SER A 307 -0.88 -3.61 24.09
CA SER A 307 -1.96 -4.52 24.47
C SER A 307 -3.33 -3.96 24.07
N PHE A 308 -3.59 -2.67 24.33
CA PHE A 308 -4.83 -2.03 23.91
C PHE A 308 -4.99 -2.00 22.38
N LEU A 309 -3.95 -1.66 21.65
CA LEU A 309 -3.96 -1.65 20.19
C LEU A 309 -4.27 -3.05 19.61
N ALA A 310 -3.62 -4.09 20.14
CA ALA A 310 -3.70 -5.45 19.62
C ALA A 310 -4.96 -6.21 20.04
N THR A 311 -5.53 -5.91 21.22
CA THR A 311 -6.60 -6.72 21.83
C THR A 311 -7.83 -5.93 22.26
N ARG A 312 -7.78 -4.58 22.19
CA ARG A 312 -8.79 -3.66 22.75
C ARG A 312 -8.93 -3.78 24.28
N SER A 313 -7.93 -4.37 24.93
CA SER A 313 -7.83 -4.48 26.39
C SER A 313 -6.46 -4.01 26.86
N MET A 314 -6.41 -3.23 27.96
CA MET A 314 -5.14 -2.74 28.52
C MET A 314 -4.24 -3.87 29.04
N ASN A 315 -4.83 -5.01 29.40
CA ASN A 315 -4.16 -6.18 29.98
C ASN A 315 -4.18 -7.39 29.02
N GLY A 316 -4.55 -7.18 27.74
CA GLY A 316 -4.59 -8.27 26.77
C GLY A 316 -3.19 -8.79 26.48
N TYR A 317 -3.06 -10.12 26.37
CA TYR A 317 -1.81 -10.76 26.00
C TYR A 317 -1.46 -10.52 24.54
N VAL A 318 -0.21 -10.09 24.28
CA VAL A 318 0.33 -9.90 22.94
C VAL A 318 1.51 -10.86 22.76
N PRO A 319 1.46 -11.81 21.79
CA PRO A 319 2.54 -12.76 21.59
C PRO A 319 3.75 -12.10 20.95
N GLY A 320 4.94 -12.41 21.45
CA GLY A 320 6.22 -12.05 20.84
C GLY A 320 6.69 -13.10 19.81
N VAL A 321 7.84 -12.83 19.19
CA VAL A 321 8.44 -13.72 18.20
C VAL A 321 8.64 -15.13 18.74
N ASN A 322 9.22 -15.25 19.95
CA ASN A 322 9.52 -16.55 20.58
C ASN A 322 8.25 -17.33 20.92
N ASP A 323 7.20 -16.65 21.37
CA ASP A 323 5.92 -17.30 21.67
C ASP A 323 5.28 -17.87 20.42
N ILE A 324 5.30 -17.10 19.31
CA ILE A 324 4.74 -17.57 18.05
C ILE A 324 5.52 -18.76 17.50
N LEU A 325 6.85 -18.77 17.66
CA LEU A 325 7.69 -19.90 17.22
C LEU A 325 7.47 -21.16 18.08
N ASN A 326 7.34 -21.00 19.38
CA ASN A 326 7.28 -22.13 20.32
C ASN A 326 5.85 -22.58 20.68
N GLY A 327 4.86 -21.82 20.24
CA GLY A 327 3.45 -22.02 20.60
C GLY A 327 3.06 -21.25 21.86
N TYR A 328 1.82 -20.76 21.90
CA TYR A 328 1.30 -19.96 23.01
C TYR A 328 -0.20 -20.17 23.22
N THR A 329 -0.73 -19.67 24.31
CA THR A 329 -2.18 -19.71 24.59
C THR A 329 -2.73 -18.29 24.41
N LYS A 330 -3.75 -18.13 23.56
CA LYS A 330 -4.47 -16.89 23.36
C LYS A 330 -5.27 -16.49 24.59
N SER A 331 -5.68 -15.22 24.68
CA SER A 331 -6.51 -14.72 25.78
C SER A 331 -7.87 -15.43 25.91
N ASP A 332 -8.37 -16.04 24.85
CA ASP A 332 -9.61 -16.85 24.84
C ASP A 332 -9.40 -18.31 25.28
N GLY A 333 -8.17 -18.68 25.67
CA GLY A 333 -7.80 -20.04 26.07
C GLY A 333 -7.44 -20.97 24.91
N THR A 334 -7.54 -20.51 23.65
CA THR A 334 -7.16 -21.31 22.48
C THR A 334 -5.64 -21.47 22.43
N LYS A 335 -5.17 -22.71 22.27
CA LYS A 335 -3.75 -23.00 22.08
C LYS A 335 -3.36 -22.88 20.62
N GLU A 336 -2.39 -22.02 20.33
CA GLU A 336 -1.71 -21.97 19.04
C GLU A 336 -0.53 -22.94 19.06
N PRO A 337 -0.46 -23.88 18.09
CA PRO A 337 0.63 -24.86 18.01
C PRO A 337 1.96 -24.18 17.67
N SER A 338 3.06 -24.81 18.06
CA SER A 338 4.40 -24.37 17.69
C SER A 338 4.59 -24.42 16.17
N VAL A 339 5.56 -23.65 15.69
CA VAL A 339 5.92 -23.67 14.25
C VAL A 339 6.41 -25.05 13.83
N ASP A 340 7.14 -25.77 14.68
CA ASP A 340 7.59 -27.13 14.38
C ASP A 340 6.41 -28.09 14.16
N GLU A 341 5.34 -27.98 14.96
CA GLU A 341 4.11 -28.74 14.76
C GLU A 341 3.40 -28.33 13.46
N LYS A 342 3.32 -27.02 13.17
CA LYS A 342 2.75 -26.50 11.91
C LYS A 342 3.51 -27.03 10.69
N ILE A 343 4.86 -27.06 10.75
CA ILE A 343 5.72 -27.62 9.69
C ILE A 343 5.45 -29.12 9.51
N ALA A 344 5.37 -29.87 10.60
CA ALA A 344 5.08 -31.30 10.54
C ALA A 344 3.70 -31.58 9.91
N ARG A 345 2.69 -30.82 10.27
CA ARG A 345 1.34 -30.90 9.68
C ARG A 345 1.31 -30.47 8.22
N GLY A 346 2.05 -29.42 7.86
CA GLY A 346 2.19 -28.98 6.46
C GLY A 346 2.85 -30.02 5.57
N LYS A 347 3.90 -30.70 6.06
CA LYS A 347 4.54 -31.82 5.36
C LYS A 347 3.57 -33.00 5.15
N LYS A 348 2.72 -33.30 6.15
CA LYS A 348 1.65 -34.30 6.00
C LYS A 348 0.65 -33.90 4.91
N ALA A 349 0.24 -32.63 4.84
CA ALA A 349 -0.66 -32.13 3.80
C ALA A 349 -0.06 -32.28 2.40
N ILE A 350 1.21 -31.87 2.22
CA ILE A 350 1.92 -32.02 0.93
C ILE A 350 2.05 -33.49 0.54
N GLN A 351 2.40 -34.37 1.48
CA GLN A 351 2.51 -35.82 1.21
C GLN A 351 1.15 -36.40 0.85
N ALA A 352 0.08 -36.03 1.55
CA ALA A 352 -1.26 -36.49 1.23
C ALA A 352 -1.71 -36.05 -0.17
N LEU A 353 -1.38 -34.81 -0.58
CA LEU A 353 -1.65 -34.34 -1.93
C LEU A 353 -0.87 -35.12 -3.00
N LYS A 354 0.41 -35.45 -2.75
CA LYS A 354 1.22 -36.28 -3.63
C LYS A 354 0.61 -37.67 -3.78
N THR A 355 0.26 -38.34 -2.66
CA THR A 355 -0.34 -39.68 -2.64
C THR A 355 -1.69 -39.70 -3.37
N PHE A 356 -2.54 -38.69 -3.15
CA PHE A 356 -3.80 -38.58 -3.89
C PHE A 356 -3.58 -38.51 -5.40
N ARG A 357 -2.63 -37.68 -5.82
CA ARG A 357 -2.36 -37.50 -7.25
C ARG A 357 -1.73 -38.70 -7.95
N GLU A 358 -0.87 -39.42 -7.23
CA GLU A 358 -0.12 -40.54 -7.80
C GLU A 358 -0.95 -41.82 -7.80
N TYR A 359 -1.71 -42.06 -6.74
CA TYR A 359 -2.42 -43.30 -6.51
C TYR A 359 -3.94 -43.18 -6.43
N ASN A 360 -4.48 -41.94 -6.48
CA ASN A 360 -5.92 -41.62 -6.36
C ASN A 360 -6.59 -42.25 -5.10
N ILE A 361 -5.87 -42.23 -3.98
CA ILE A 361 -6.34 -42.79 -2.70
C ILE A 361 -7.27 -41.79 -2.00
N PRO A 362 -8.59 -42.06 -1.84
CA PRO A 362 -9.55 -41.08 -1.28
C PRO A 362 -9.25 -40.66 0.17
N GLU A 363 -8.69 -41.55 0.99
CA GLU A 363 -8.32 -41.28 2.38
C GLU A 363 -7.28 -40.15 2.48
N SER A 364 -6.46 -39.97 1.44
CA SER A 364 -5.49 -38.86 1.37
C SER A 364 -6.17 -37.47 1.34
N ILE A 365 -7.39 -37.38 0.82
CA ILE A 365 -8.14 -36.12 0.79
C ILE A 365 -8.51 -35.69 2.20
N SER A 366 -8.93 -36.59 3.06
CA SER A 366 -9.29 -36.27 4.46
C SER A 366 -8.08 -35.76 5.24
N ILE A 367 -6.90 -36.39 5.04
CA ILE A 367 -5.64 -35.96 5.66
C ILE A 367 -5.24 -34.58 5.14
N LEU A 368 -5.41 -34.32 3.83
CA LEU A 368 -5.13 -33.03 3.21
C LEU A 368 -6.04 -31.96 3.79
N GLN A 369 -7.35 -32.20 3.86
CA GLN A 369 -8.33 -31.23 4.37
C GLN A 369 -8.08 -30.87 5.84
N GLU A 370 -7.79 -31.84 6.69
CA GLU A 370 -7.46 -31.63 8.10
C GLU A 370 -6.23 -30.74 8.30
N ASN A 371 -5.23 -30.85 7.43
CA ASN A 371 -3.96 -30.17 7.56
C ASN A 371 -3.80 -28.99 6.58
N MET A 372 -4.82 -28.66 5.78
CA MET A 372 -4.75 -27.67 4.70
C MET A 372 -4.36 -26.27 5.20
N LYS A 373 -4.84 -25.87 6.38
CA LYS A 373 -4.49 -24.55 6.95
C LYS A 373 -2.98 -24.39 7.26
N TYR A 374 -2.22 -25.50 7.29
CA TYR A 374 -0.78 -25.51 7.49
C TYR A 374 -0.01 -25.86 6.22
N PHE A 375 -0.67 -25.91 5.07
CA PHE A 375 -0.09 -26.40 3.81
C PHE A 375 1.22 -25.67 3.46
N GLY A 376 1.24 -24.32 3.55
CA GLY A 376 2.42 -23.52 3.25
C GLY A 376 3.62 -23.80 4.18
N TYR A 377 3.37 -24.17 5.43
CA TYR A 377 4.44 -24.50 6.36
C TYR A 377 5.25 -25.74 5.94
N GLY A 378 4.67 -26.61 5.12
CA GLY A 378 5.37 -27.79 4.60
C GLY A 378 6.56 -27.48 3.70
N TYR A 379 6.65 -26.28 3.16
CA TYR A 379 7.78 -25.77 2.36
C TYR A 379 8.86 -25.08 3.20
N ILE A 380 8.62 -24.85 4.49
CA ILE A 380 9.55 -24.16 5.40
C ILE A 380 10.59 -25.16 5.90
N LYS A 381 11.86 -24.80 5.82
CA LYS A 381 12.99 -25.63 6.24
C LYS A 381 13.34 -25.40 7.70
N ASP A 382 13.43 -24.16 8.13
CA ASP A 382 13.74 -23.74 9.50
C ASP A 382 12.64 -22.79 10.02
N LYS A 383 12.25 -22.94 11.29
CA LYS A 383 11.26 -22.04 11.92
C LYS A 383 11.69 -20.57 11.91
N LYS A 384 13.01 -20.30 11.90
CA LYS A 384 13.56 -18.93 11.80
C LYS A 384 13.24 -18.24 10.48
N ASP A 385 13.04 -19.00 9.40
CA ASP A 385 12.67 -18.47 8.09
C ASP A 385 11.30 -17.76 8.11
N LEU A 386 10.49 -18.01 9.15
CA LEU A 386 9.19 -17.34 9.34
C LEU A 386 9.29 -15.96 9.99
N VAL A 387 10.45 -15.59 10.49
CA VAL A 387 10.65 -14.29 11.13
C VAL A 387 11.06 -13.27 10.08
N PRO A 388 10.21 -12.27 9.78
CA PRO A 388 10.56 -11.22 8.83
C PRO A 388 11.71 -10.36 9.38
N SER A 389 12.32 -9.51 8.54
CA SER A 389 13.36 -8.61 9.00
C SER A 389 12.83 -7.64 10.06
N ILE A 390 13.12 -7.94 11.33
CA ILE A 390 12.70 -7.12 12.48
C ILE A 390 13.21 -5.68 12.35
N PRO A 391 14.49 -5.40 12.04
CA PRO A 391 14.97 -4.02 11.93
C PRO A 391 14.22 -3.22 10.88
N ILE A 392 13.98 -3.79 9.69
CA ILE A 392 13.29 -3.08 8.61
C ILE A 392 11.84 -2.80 9.01
N CYS A 393 11.11 -3.80 9.51
CA CYS A 393 9.72 -3.64 9.94
C CYS A 393 9.60 -2.60 11.07
N PHE A 394 10.49 -2.68 12.05
CA PHE A 394 10.52 -1.80 13.21
C PHE A 394 10.71 -0.34 12.81
N TYR A 395 11.76 -0.01 12.05
CA TYR A 395 12.05 1.37 11.68
C TYR A 395 11.06 1.91 10.65
N ALA A 396 10.65 1.12 9.66
CA ALA A 396 9.66 1.55 8.69
C ALA A 396 8.32 1.93 9.37
N PHE A 397 7.89 1.15 10.36
CA PHE A 397 6.67 1.45 11.11
C PHE A 397 6.79 2.78 11.89
N ARG A 398 7.93 3.02 12.56
CA ARG A 398 8.17 4.28 13.30
C ARG A 398 8.24 5.48 12.38
N VAL A 399 8.89 5.36 11.24
CA VAL A 399 8.95 6.43 10.22
C VAL A 399 7.54 6.76 9.73
N MET A 400 6.74 5.76 9.37
CA MET A 400 5.36 5.94 8.91
C MET A 400 4.52 6.69 9.96
N VAL A 401 4.49 6.19 11.19
CA VAL A 401 3.66 6.78 12.27
C VAL A 401 4.17 8.16 12.68
N GLY A 402 5.48 8.32 12.83
CA GLY A 402 6.09 9.60 13.20
C GLY A 402 5.82 10.71 12.18
N LEU A 403 5.95 10.39 10.88
CA LEU A 403 5.60 11.32 9.80
C LEU A 403 4.09 11.56 9.74
N GLY A 404 3.25 10.56 10.02
CA GLY A 404 1.80 10.75 10.15
C GLY A 404 1.46 11.80 11.21
N CYS A 405 2.06 11.72 12.39
CA CYS A 405 1.91 12.73 13.45
C CYS A 405 2.40 14.12 13.00
N LEU A 406 3.54 14.16 12.28
CA LEU A 406 4.06 15.41 11.71
C LEU A 406 3.06 16.04 10.74
N PHE A 407 2.39 15.26 9.89
CA PHE A 407 1.40 15.79 8.93
C PHE A 407 0.13 16.33 9.61
N ILE A 408 -0.33 15.76 10.71
CA ILE A 408 -1.42 16.37 11.52
C ILE A 408 -1.01 17.77 11.96
N LEU A 409 0.19 17.91 12.54
CA LEU A 409 0.71 19.20 12.99
C LEU A 409 0.91 20.17 11.82
N PHE A 410 1.54 19.71 10.74
CA PHE A 410 1.83 20.53 9.56
C PHE A 410 0.56 21.13 8.93
N PHE A 411 -0.44 20.30 8.63
CA PHE A 411 -1.68 20.81 8.03
C PHE A 411 -2.49 21.67 9.00
N GLY A 412 -2.48 21.35 10.30
CA GLY A 412 -3.10 22.18 11.34
C GLY A 412 -2.47 23.57 11.42
N VAL A 413 -1.14 23.66 11.47
CA VAL A 413 -0.39 24.93 11.46
C VAL A 413 -0.59 25.67 10.14
N CYS A 414 -0.62 24.97 9.01
CA CYS A 414 -0.87 25.55 7.70
C CYS A 414 -2.24 26.24 7.64
N LEU A 415 -3.29 25.57 8.12
CA LEU A 415 -4.63 26.14 8.20
C LEU A 415 -4.69 27.35 9.16
N PHE A 416 -4.01 27.25 10.30
CA PHE A 416 -3.92 28.38 11.22
C PHE A 416 -3.27 29.61 10.55
N PHE A 417 -2.16 29.42 9.85
CA PHE A 417 -1.48 30.52 9.18
C PHE A 417 -2.31 31.11 8.03
N VAL A 418 -2.97 30.28 7.23
CA VAL A 418 -3.72 30.77 6.07
C VAL A 418 -5.04 31.45 6.43
N TYR A 419 -5.64 31.13 7.58
CA TYR A 419 -6.93 31.70 8.00
C TYR A 419 -6.81 32.81 9.06
N LYS A 420 -5.82 32.71 9.96
CA LYS A 420 -5.69 33.59 11.13
C LYS A 420 -4.49 34.52 11.06
N LYS A 421 -3.54 34.25 10.19
CA LYS A 421 -2.31 35.01 10.00
C LYS A 421 -2.07 35.26 8.51
N ASP A 422 -1.05 36.02 8.19
CA ASP A 422 -0.56 36.15 6.82
C ASP A 422 0.57 35.15 6.62
N ILE A 423 0.26 33.99 6.00
CA ILE A 423 1.19 32.88 5.78
C ILE A 423 2.47 33.34 5.05
N GLN A 424 2.41 34.41 4.23
CA GLN A 424 3.57 34.91 3.49
C GLN A 424 4.67 35.48 4.37
N ARG A 425 4.34 35.90 5.57
CA ARG A 425 5.32 36.45 6.53
C ARG A 425 6.23 35.38 7.11
N TYR A 426 5.84 34.08 7.00
CA TYR A 426 6.56 32.96 7.60
C TYR A 426 7.39 32.21 6.54
N THR A 427 8.42 32.88 5.99
CA THR A 427 9.30 32.33 4.94
C THR A 427 9.85 30.94 5.30
N TRP A 428 10.21 30.72 6.57
CA TRP A 428 10.68 29.42 7.03
C TRP A 428 9.64 28.33 6.83
N PHE A 429 8.34 28.63 7.08
CA PHE A 429 7.25 27.68 6.89
C PHE A 429 7.02 27.37 5.39
N LEU A 430 7.10 28.40 4.53
CA LEU A 430 6.98 28.24 3.09
C LEU A 430 8.07 27.30 2.54
N LEU A 431 9.31 27.41 3.05
CA LEU A 431 10.42 26.55 2.66
C LEU A 431 10.28 25.14 3.26
N ALA A 432 9.88 25.04 4.54
CA ALA A 432 9.64 23.75 5.19
C ALA A 432 8.53 22.94 4.47
N ALA A 433 7.52 23.62 3.92
CA ALA A 433 6.46 22.97 3.15
C ALA A 433 6.99 22.20 1.93
N LEU A 434 8.11 22.63 1.32
CA LEU A 434 8.70 21.90 0.19
C LEU A 434 9.26 20.54 0.60
N ALA A 435 9.77 20.43 1.82
CA ALA A 435 10.25 19.15 2.36
C ALA A 435 9.11 18.15 2.65
N MET A 436 7.87 18.63 2.75
CA MET A 436 6.72 17.75 2.99
C MET A 436 6.42 16.83 1.81
N ILE A 437 6.81 17.19 0.58
CA ILE A 437 6.64 16.30 -0.58
C ILE A 437 7.42 14.98 -0.38
N PRO A 438 8.77 14.99 -0.29
CA PRO A 438 9.49 13.73 -0.10
C PRO A 438 9.12 13.04 1.22
N LEU A 439 8.82 13.75 2.29
CA LEU A 439 8.41 13.14 3.56
C LEU A 439 7.06 12.40 3.44
N ALA A 440 6.11 12.89 2.64
CA ALA A 440 4.84 12.20 2.39
C ALA A 440 5.05 10.87 1.62
N TYR A 441 5.92 10.88 0.63
CA TYR A 441 6.31 9.64 -0.06
C TYR A 441 7.04 8.67 0.86
N ILE A 442 8.01 9.13 1.65
CA ILE A 442 8.73 8.31 2.63
C ILE A 442 7.75 7.67 3.62
N ALA A 443 6.77 8.40 4.12
CA ALA A 443 5.75 7.86 5.02
C ALA A 443 4.91 6.77 4.34
N SER A 444 4.48 7.02 3.09
CA SER A 444 3.65 6.09 2.32
C SER A 444 4.42 4.82 1.93
N GLU A 445 5.65 4.95 1.44
CA GLU A 445 6.52 3.81 1.13
C GLU A 445 6.89 3.00 2.38
N SER A 446 7.12 3.67 3.50
CA SER A 446 7.38 2.97 4.77
C SER A 446 6.19 2.10 5.18
N GLY A 447 4.95 2.53 4.92
CA GLY A 447 3.75 1.72 5.12
C GLY A 447 3.75 0.45 4.26
N TRP A 448 4.14 0.55 2.99
CA TRP A 448 4.27 -0.61 2.10
C TRP A 448 5.41 -1.55 2.52
N ILE A 449 6.55 -1.01 2.94
CA ILE A 449 7.66 -1.80 3.46
C ILE A 449 7.17 -2.65 4.65
N VAL A 450 6.46 -2.07 5.60
CA VAL A 450 5.87 -2.81 6.73
C VAL A 450 4.88 -3.88 6.26
N ALA A 451 4.00 -3.53 5.32
CA ALA A 451 2.98 -4.44 4.82
C ALA A 451 3.58 -5.66 4.12
N GLU A 452 4.61 -5.46 3.29
CA GLU A 452 5.16 -6.47 2.39
C GLU A 452 6.38 -7.21 2.98
N ILE A 453 7.29 -6.53 3.65
CA ILE A 453 8.40 -7.17 4.37
C ILE A 453 7.87 -7.92 5.60
N GLY A 454 6.93 -7.31 6.34
CA GLY A 454 6.35 -7.91 7.53
C GLY A 454 5.53 -9.18 7.29
N ARG A 455 5.14 -9.48 6.05
CA ARG A 455 4.47 -10.75 5.71
C ARG A 455 5.42 -11.85 5.22
N GLN A 456 6.70 -11.56 5.06
CA GLN A 456 7.64 -12.58 4.62
C GLN A 456 7.76 -13.73 5.64
N PRO A 457 7.93 -15.00 5.19
CA PRO A 457 8.19 -15.43 3.80
C PRO A 457 6.93 -15.66 2.94
N TRP A 458 5.77 -15.20 3.36
CA TRP A 458 4.50 -15.54 2.72
C TRP A 458 4.19 -14.70 1.47
N THR A 459 3.88 -15.35 0.38
CA THR A 459 3.13 -14.76 -0.74
C THR A 459 1.63 -14.79 -0.43
N ILE A 460 1.13 -15.93 0.07
CA ILE A 460 -0.23 -16.03 0.64
C ILE A 460 -0.06 -16.54 2.07
N GLN A 461 -0.57 -15.80 3.01
CA GLN A 461 -0.42 -16.08 4.44
C GLN A 461 -0.77 -17.54 4.77
N ASP A 462 0.16 -18.26 5.38
CA ASP A 462 0.09 -19.64 5.83
C ASP A 462 -0.12 -20.72 4.71
N LEU A 463 -0.38 -20.30 3.48
CA LEU A 463 -0.73 -21.19 2.36
C LEU A 463 0.36 -21.34 1.30
N LEU A 464 1.03 -20.23 0.94
CA LEU A 464 2.03 -20.24 -0.13
C LEU A 464 3.21 -19.33 0.21
N PRO A 465 4.36 -19.90 0.55
CA PRO A 465 5.57 -19.10 0.73
C PRO A 465 6.19 -18.70 -0.61
N VAL A 466 7.07 -17.70 -0.57
CA VAL A 466 7.70 -17.10 -1.76
C VAL A 466 8.45 -18.13 -2.61
N ASN A 467 9.17 -19.05 -1.98
CA ASN A 467 9.94 -20.10 -2.68
C ASN A 467 9.07 -21.06 -3.51
N ALA A 468 7.78 -21.20 -3.19
CA ALA A 468 6.83 -22.00 -3.97
C ALA A 468 6.00 -21.17 -4.96
N ALA A 469 6.03 -19.84 -4.83
CA ALA A 469 5.21 -18.91 -5.62
C ALA A 469 5.90 -18.44 -6.91
N VAL A 470 7.23 -18.39 -6.93
CA VAL A 470 8.05 -17.87 -8.01
C VAL A 470 8.01 -18.81 -9.23
N SER A 471 8.11 -18.24 -10.42
CA SER A 471 8.20 -18.99 -11.69
C SER A 471 9.50 -19.78 -11.78
N ASP A 472 9.47 -20.90 -12.51
CA ASP A 472 10.65 -21.69 -12.87
C ASP A 472 11.34 -21.06 -14.09
N ILE A 473 12.15 -20.04 -13.84
CA ILE A 473 12.91 -19.29 -14.84
C ILE A 473 14.36 -19.08 -14.38
N GLU A 474 15.24 -18.82 -15.32
CA GLU A 474 16.65 -18.57 -15.01
C GLU A 474 16.87 -17.24 -14.27
N ALA A 475 17.64 -17.27 -13.19
CA ALA A 475 17.99 -16.09 -12.41
C ALA A 475 18.63 -14.97 -13.25
N GLY A 476 19.44 -15.32 -14.26
CA GLY A 476 20.07 -14.36 -15.17
C GLY A 476 19.07 -13.58 -16.02
N SER A 477 17.98 -14.22 -16.44
CA SER A 477 16.90 -13.56 -17.19
C SER A 477 16.16 -12.54 -16.32
N VAL A 478 15.86 -12.89 -15.06
CA VAL A 478 15.21 -11.98 -14.10
C VAL A 478 16.13 -10.82 -13.75
N ALA A 479 17.41 -11.08 -13.50
CA ALA A 479 18.39 -10.02 -13.23
C ALA A 479 18.49 -9.03 -14.41
N THR A 480 18.48 -9.54 -15.65
CA THR A 480 18.51 -8.69 -16.84
C THR A 480 17.29 -7.78 -16.92
N THR A 481 16.09 -8.31 -16.73
CA THR A 481 14.85 -7.51 -16.74
C THR A 481 14.80 -6.54 -15.56
N PHE A 482 15.33 -6.90 -14.39
CA PHE A 482 15.47 -5.98 -13.26
C PHE A 482 16.28 -4.72 -13.62
N PHE A 483 17.44 -4.87 -14.24
CA PHE A 483 18.26 -3.72 -14.62
C PHE A 483 17.66 -2.90 -15.76
N ILE A 484 16.94 -3.54 -16.69
CA ILE A 484 16.19 -2.84 -17.73
C ILE A 484 15.09 -1.99 -17.09
N PHE A 485 14.31 -2.54 -16.17
CA PHE A 485 13.24 -1.81 -15.48
C PHE A 485 13.78 -0.71 -14.57
N LEU A 486 14.89 -0.95 -13.87
CA LEU A 486 15.55 0.07 -13.08
C LEU A 486 15.93 1.29 -13.94
N ALA A 487 16.55 1.06 -15.09
CA ALA A 487 16.93 2.13 -16.01
C ALA A 487 15.70 2.84 -16.61
N LEU A 488 14.68 2.07 -17.01
CA LEU A 488 13.44 2.60 -17.59
C LEU A 488 12.69 3.47 -16.56
N PHE A 489 12.40 2.94 -15.38
CA PHE A 489 11.61 3.66 -14.36
C PHE A 489 12.34 4.87 -13.82
N THR A 490 13.67 4.78 -13.62
CA THR A 490 14.48 5.94 -13.23
C THR A 490 14.41 7.04 -14.30
N THR A 491 14.49 6.67 -15.58
CA THR A 491 14.36 7.61 -16.69
C THR A 491 12.96 8.24 -16.72
N MET A 492 11.90 7.44 -16.57
CA MET A 492 10.52 7.92 -16.54
C MET A 492 10.31 8.92 -15.40
N LEU A 493 10.77 8.59 -14.18
CA LEU A 493 10.70 9.47 -13.02
C LEU A 493 11.46 10.78 -13.23
N ALA A 494 12.68 10.72 -13.78
CA ALA A 494 13.48 11.91 -14.08
C ALA A 494 12.81 12.81 -15.13
N VAL A 495 12.22 12.22 -16.16
CA VAL A 495 11.45 12.93 -17.20
C VAL A 495 10.21 13.58 -16.60
N GLU A 496 9.45 12.84 -15.79
CA GLU A 496 8.26 13.37 -15.12
C GLU A 496 8.58 14.55 -14.22
N ILE A 497 9.56 14.40 -13.31
CA ILE A 497 9.98 15.48 -12.41
C ILE A 497 10.37 16.72 -13.22
N ASN A 498 11.12 16.55 -14.32
CA ASN A 498 11.53 17.67 -15.17
C ASN A 498 10.31 18.36 -15.82
N ILE A 499 9.36 17.60 -16.35
CA ILE A 499 8.14 18.14 -16.97
C ILE A 499 7.28 18.84 -15.89
N MET A 500 7.07 18.21 -14.74
CA MET A 500 6.34 18.77 -13.61
C MET A 500 6.94 20.10 -13.16
N VAL A 501 8.25 20.15 -12.94
CA VAL A 501 8.97 21.37 -12.52
C VAL A 501 8.86 22.47 -13.59
N LYS A 502 8.97 22.14 -14.87
CA LYS A 502 8.77 23.11 -15.97
C LYS A 502 7.35 23.65 -15.98
N GLN A 503 6.34 22.78 -15.81
CA GLN A 503 4.93 23.20 -15.78
C GLN A 503 4.62 24.06 -14.56
N ILE A 504 5.15 23.71 -13.38
CA ILE A 504 5.01 24.51 -12.14
C ILE A 504 5.68 25.89 -12.33
N LYS A 505 6.89 25.93 -12.90
CA LYS A 505 7.59 27.21 -13.18
C LYS A 505 6.85 28.07 -14.21
N LYS A 506 6.20 27.47 -15.21
CA LYS A 506 5.36 28.18 -16.19
C LYS A 506 4.16 28.83 -15.50
N GLY A 507 3.51 28.12 -14.57
CA GLY A 507 2.32 28.56 -13.87
C GLY A 507 1.01 28.29 -14.63
N PRO A 508 -0.13 28.75 -14.08
CA PRO A 508 -1.43 28.63 -14.71
C PRO A 508 -1.53 29.45 -16.00
N GLU A 509 -2.31 28.96 -16.95
CA GLU A 509 -2.66 29.69 -18.17
C GLU A 509 -4.05 30.30 -17.94
N TYR A 510 -4.09 31.62 -17.75
CA TYR A 510 -5.34 32.36 -17.59
C TYR A 510 -6.04 32.57 -18.93
N GLU A 511 -7.35 32.32 -18.99
CA GLU A 511 -8.16 32.72 -20.15
C GLU A 511 -8.07 34.24 -20.30
N LYS A 512 -7.69 34.72 -21.52
CA LYS A 512 -7.79 36.12 -21.86
C LYS A 512 -9.27 36.50 -21.80
N VAL A 513 -9.63 37.39 -20.90
CA VAL A 513 -10.98 38.00 -20.91
C VAL A 513 -11.04 38.86 -22.17
N ASP A 514 -11.86 38.46 -23.12
CA ASP A 514 -12.15 39.30 -24.29
C ASP A 514 -12.77 40.58 -23.80
N THR A 515 -11.98 41.65 -23.78
CA THR A 515 -12.42 43.02 -23.41
C THR A 515 -13.36 43.63 -24.43
N ASN A 516 -13.72 42.92 -25.49
CA ASN A 516 -14.60 43.39 -26.58
C ASN A 516 -16.10 43.06 -26.35
N THR A 517 -16.50 42.57 -25.17
CA THR A 517 -17.90 42.31 -24.82
C THR A 517 -18.35 43.03 -23.54
N LEU A 518 -17.90 44.29 -23.38
CA LEU A 518 -18.48 45.25 -22.42
C LEU A 518 -19.26 46.32 -23.16
#